data_8321dfa672d864ff21dd1190db831e53
#
_entry.id   8321dfa672d864ff21dd1190db831e53
#
_cell.length_a   1.000
_cell.length_b   1.000
_cell.length_c   1.000
_cell.angle_alpha   90.00
_cell.angle_beta   90.00
_cell.angle_gamma   90.00
#
_symmetry.space_group_name_H-M   'P 1'
#
loop_
_entity.id
_entity.type
_entity.pdbx_description
1 polymer ?
#
loop_
_entity_poly.entity_id
_entity_poly.type
_entity_poly.pdbx_seq_one_letter_code
_entity_poly.pdbx_strand_id
1 'polypeptide(L)'
;HNILNNDAARIDMPVGVINGAKDGPTLIVTGGLFATEFSGVEAASRMYRDFDPKDISGRLIIIPVITLDAFQFRTPMFNLSSGVSPRDGKSLNGVFPGNKDGSPTEVLAHYVFNELVMKSDYHIDLRGGDLSESHVIHSIHPNNADRETNRISEDMSRACGFEYFQARDVDPRSLVYEASQAGIPSIITQCGLGYKTQAEEDFINSHISAVTNIMKHFNMMAGSPIIHQNQKEFTVGFDQVRAKSFGTFQGIADQGDILKKGQLIGRVTGLDGSVLEELHSPINGVVHELLVRRVVSQGDLLYNLVQIKG
;
A
#
# COMPACT_ATOMS: atom_id res chain seq x y z
N HIS A 1 15.13 -3.66 -16.23
CA HIS A 1 15.86 -4.93 -16.22
C HIS A 1 15.08 -6.02 -16.92
N ASN A 2 15.75 -6.83 -17.74
CA ASN A 2 15.17 -8.01 -18.35
C ASN A 2 15.42 -9.20 -17.42
N ILE A 3 14.38 -9.75 -16.84
CA ILE A 3 14.46 -10.76 -15.77
C ILE A 3 14.38 -12.19 -16.29
N LEU A 4 13.73 -12.41 -17.43
CA LEU A 4 13.62 -13.70 -18.08
C LEU A 4 14.21 -13.66 -19.48
N ASN A 5 15.08 -14.60 -19.78
CA ASN A 5 15.92 -14.60 -20.99
C ASN A 5 15.52 -15.70 -21.98
N ASN A 6 14.24 -16.09 -22.05
CA ASN A 6 13.73 -16.93 -23.11
C ASN A 6 12.68 -16.15 -23.92
N ASP A 7 12.69 -16.30 -25.23
CA ASP A 7 11.90 -15.52 -26.20
C ASP A 7 10.37 -15.54 -25.95
N ALA A 8 9.88 -16.39 -25.07
CA ALA A 8 8.46 -16.54 -24.76
C ALA A 8 8.00 -15.76 -23.52
N ALA A 9 8.91 -15.23 -22.67
CA ALA A 9 8.53 -14.70 -21.37
C ALA A 9 9.48 -13.58 -20.89
N ARG A 10 9.69 -12.56 -21.70
CA ARG A 10 10.40 -11.35 -21.25
C ARG A 10 9.57 -10.63 -20.18
N ILE A 11 10.15 -10.40 -19.01
CA ILE A 11 9.61 -9.52 -17.98
C ILE A 11 10.54 -8.32 -17.87
N ASP A 12 10.03 -7.15 -18.22
CA ASP A 12 10.72 -5.89 -18.00
C ASP A 12 10.16 -5.25 -16.72
N MET A 13 11.04 -4.71 -15.88
CA MET A 13 10.67 -3.97 -14.68
C MET A 13 11.44 -2.66 -14.65
N PRO A 14 10.77 -1.50 -14.52
CA PRO A 14 11.44 -0.22 -14.36
C PRO A 14 12.11 -0.15 -12.98
N VAL A 15 13.40 0.13 -12.94
CA VAL A 15 14.16 0.35 -11.70
C VAL A 15 14.95 1.63 -11.85
N GLY A 16 14.66 2.61 -11.00
CA GLY A 16 15.43 3.83 -10.86
C GLY A 16 16.44 3.69 -9.72
N VAL A 17 17.64 4.20 -9.91
CA VAL A 17 18.67 4.26 -8.86
C VAL A 17 19.21 5.69 -8.79
N ILE A 18 19.11 6.29 -7.61
CA ILE A 18 19.69 7.59 -7.29
C ILE A 18 20.83 7.36 -6.31
N ASN A 19 22.06 7.55 -6.78
CA ASN A 19 23.24 7.52 -5.90
C ASN A 19 23.45 8.93 -5.38
N GLY A 20 23.32 9.09 -4.07
CA GLY A 20 23.52 10.35 -3.38
C GLY A 20 24.98 10.84 -3.45
N ALA A 21 25.18 12.12 -3.14
CA ALA A 21 26.49 12.75 -3.16
C ALA A 21 27.40 12.36 -1.98
N LYS A 22 26.85 11.72 -0.96
CA LYS A 22 27.56 11.27 0.26
C LYS A 22 27.23 9.82 0.55
N ASP A 23 28.11 9.16 1.28
CA ASP A 23 27.83 7.82 1.82
C ASP A 23 26.65 7.82 2.78
N GLY A 24 25.94 6.71 2.83
CA GLY A 24 24.76 6.54 3.68
C GLY A 24 24.03 5.23 3.37
N PRO A 25 22.91 4.98 4.03
CA PRO A 25 22.16 3.75 3.85
C PRO A 25 21.47 3.67 2.47
N THR A 26 21.04 2.47 2.13
CA THR A 26 20.24 2.19 0.94
C THR A 26 18.77 2.02 1.34
N LEU A 27 17.90 2.89 0.82
CA LEU A 27 16.46 2.78 0.93
C LEU A 27 15.89 2.26 -0.39
N ILE A 28 15.08 1.22 -0.34
CA ILE A 28 14.29 0.79 -1.50
C ILE A 28 12.82 1.20 -1.31
N VAL A 29 12.24 1.79 -2.34
CA VAL A 29 10.84 2.20 -2.43
C VAL A 29 10.20 1.42 -3.56
N THR A 30 9.16 0.67 -3.24
CA THR A 30 8.37 -0.12 -4.20
C THR A 30 6.98 0.45 -4.36
N GLY A 31 6.48 0.48 -5.60
CA GLY A 31 5.11 0.82 -5.93
C GLY A 31 4.53 -0.18 -6.93
N GLY A 32 3.22 -0.12 -7.15
CA GLY A 32 2.55 -0.95 -8.14
C GLY A 32 2.78 -2.46 -7.94
N LEU A 33 2.85 -2.89 -6.68
CA LEU A 33 2.74 -4.31 -6.32
C LEU A 33 1.34 -4.81 -6.68
N PHE A 34 0.35 -3.94 -6.45
CA PHE A 34 -0.98 -4.02 -7.03
C PHE A 34 -1.07 -2.96 -8.12
N ALA A 35 -1.30 -3.39 -9.35
CA ALA A 35 -1.14 -2.56 -10.55
C ALA A 35 -2.09 -1.34 -10.63
N THR A 36 -3.15 -1.35 -9.85
CA THR A 36 -4.20 -0.31 -9.84
C THR A 36 -4.08 0.68 -8.67
N GLU A 37 -3.10 0.52 -7.81
CA GLU A 37 -2.80 1.46 -6.72
C GLU A 37 -1.98 2.66 -7.25
N PHE A 38 -2.61 3.50 -8.06
CA PHE A 38 -1.94 4.53 -8.88
C PHE A 38 -1.24 5.63 -8.09
N SER A 39 -1.70 5.96 -6.87
CA SER A 39 -1.07 7.00 -6.06
C SER A 39 0.38 6.66 -5.72
N GLY A 40 0.64 5.39 -5.37
CA GLY A 40 2.00 4.89 -5.09
C GLY A 40 2.88 4.84 -6.33
N VAL A 41 2.33 4.42 -7.47
CA VAL A 41 3.03 4.40 -8.77
C VAL A 41 3.47 5.79 -9.19
N GLU A 42 2.56 6.75 -9.14
CA GLU A 42 2.83 8.13 -9.53
C GLU A 42 3.81 8.79 -8.56
N ALA A 43 3.66 8.57 -7.26
CA ALA A 43 4.59 9.08 -6.26
C ALA A 43 6.02 8.58 -6.49
N ALA A 44 6.18 7.27 -6.73
CA ALA A 44 7.48 6.68 -7.03
C ALA A 44 8.11 7.27 -8.31
N SER A 45 7.30 7.46 -9.36
CA SER A 45 7.76 8.05 -10.61
C SER A 45 8.20 9.50 -10.45
N ARG A 46 7.44 10.30 -9.66
CA ARG A 46 7.79 11.71 -9.37
C ARG A 46 9.06 11.80 -8.53
N MET A 47 9.21 10.98 -7.50
CA MET A 47 10.43 10.97 -6.69
C MET A 47 11.68 10.68 -7.55
N TYR A 48 11.59 9.72 -8.47
CA TYR A 48 12.72 9.43 -9.38
C TYR A 48 13.08 10.60 -10.29
N ARG A 49 12.07 11.33 -10.77
CA ARG A 49 12.26 12.50 -11.64
C ARG A 49 12.80 13.72 -10.90
N ASP A 50 12.29 13.96 -9.67
CA ASP A 50 12.39 15.26 -9.02
C ASP A 50 13.43 15.30 -7.88
N PHE A 51 13.89 14.16 -7.36
CA PHE A 51 14.90 14.13 -6.30
C PHE A 51 16.30 14.40 -6.87
N ASP A 52 16.97 15.46 -6.36
CA ASP A 52 18.35 15.77 -6.74
C ASP A 52 19.33 14.87 -5.96
N PRO A 53 20.22 14.12 -6.66
CA PRO A 53 21.25 13.32 -5.99
C PRO A 53 22.13 14.10 -5.02
N LYS A 54 22.28 15.43 -5.23
CA LYS A 54 23.09 16.30 -4.36
C LYS A 54 22.51 16.44 -2.96
N ASP A 55 21.19 16.27 -2.81
CA ASP A 55 20.48 16.42 -1.54
C ASP A 55 20.41 15.08 -0.77
N ILE A 56 20.93 13.99 -1.36
CA ILE A 56 20.81 12.63 -0.83
C ILE A 56 22.16 12.13 -0.30
N SER A 57 22.13 11.50 0.86
CA SER A 57 23.19 10.66 1.41
C SER A 57 22.79 9.19 1.31
N GLY A 58 23.67 8.34 0.80
CA GLY A 58 23.38 6.93 0.54
C GLY A 58 22.76 6.71 -0.84
N ARG A 59 21.89 5.72 -0.92
CA ARG A 59 21.27 5.29 -2.19
C ARG A 59 19.77 5.17 -2.05
N LEU A 60 19.05 5.63 -3.06
CA LEU A 60 17.60 5.40 -3.18
C LEU A 60 17.35 4.53 -4.42
N ILE A 61 16.74 3.37 -4.22
CA ILE A 61 16.26 2.48 -5.28
C ILE A 61 14.76 2.65 -5.36
N ILE A 62 14.23 2.91 -6.55
CA ILE A 62 12.80 3.14 -6.78
C ILE A 62 12.31 2.17 -7.84
N ILE A 63 11.26 1.42 -7.51
CA ILE A 63 10.53 0.57 -8.44
C ILE A 63 9.11 1.12 -8.56
N PRO A 64 8.80 1.95 -9.57
CA PRO A 64 7.47 2.56 -9.68
C PRO A 64 6.36 1.53 -9.86
N VAL A 65 6.62 0.46 -10.62
CA VAL A 65 5.67 -0.62 -10.88
C VAL A 65 6.41 -1.95 -10.86
N ILE A 66 6.11 -2.79 -9.87
CA ILE A 66 6.66 -4.16 -9.84
C ILE A 66 5.90 -5.04 -10.83
N THR A 67 4.57 -4.97 -10.85
CA THR A 67 3.70 -5.79 -11.70
C THR A 67 3.43 -5.13 -13.05
N LEU A 68 4.49 -4.80 -13.80
CA LEU A 68 4.36 -4.05 -15.06
C LEU A 68 3.41 -4.72 -16.07
N ASP A 69 3.40 -6.05 -16.13
CA ASP A 69 2.49 -6.79 -17.01
C ASP A 69 1.03 -6.51 -16.66
N ALA A 70 0.65 -6.64 -15.38
CA ALA A 70 -0.70 -6.34 -14.93
C ALA A 70 -1.07 -4.88 -15.20
N PHE A 71 -0.12 -3.96 -15.00
CA PHE A 71 -0.29 -2.55 -15.29
C PHE A 71 -0.53 -2.28 -16.78
N GLN A 72 0.23 -2.92 -17.67
CA GLN A 72 0.09 -2.79 -19.12
C GLN A 72 -1.20 -3.40 -19.67
N PHE A 73 -1.65 -4.51 -19.09
CA PHE A 73 -2.91 -5.14 -19.48
C PHE A 73 -4.14 -4.32 -19.12
N ARG A 74 -3.97 -3.24 -18.33
CA ARG A 74 -5.07 -2.33 -17.92
C ARG A 74 -6.27 -3.09 -17.36
N THR A 75 -6.00 -4.17 -16.66
CA THR A 75 -7.07 -5.01 -16.16
C THR A 75 -7.72 -4.43 -14.91
N PRO A 76 -8.81 -3.66 -15.07
CA PRO A 76 -9.79 -3.55 -14.02
C PRO A 76 -10.65 -4.81 -14.12
N MET A 77 -10.11 -5.99 -13.89
CA MET A 77 -10.85 -7.19 -14.25
C MET A 77 -11.38 -7.90 -13.02
N PHE A 78 -12.70 -7.85 -12.92
CA PHE A 78 -13.53 -8.96 -12.48
C PHE A 78 -12.89 -9.87 -11.41
N ASN A 79 -13.02 -9.53 -10.13
CA ASN A 79 -12.64 -10.39 -8.99
C ASN A 79 -11.18 -10.88 -8.94
N LEU A 80 -10.33 -10.42 -9.83
CA LEU A 80 -8.91 -10.58 -9.68
C LEU A 80 -8.43 -9.40 -8.84
N SER A 81 -7.94 -9.67 -7.65
CA SER A 81 -7.17 -8.68 -6.92
C SER A 81 -6.13 -8.12 -7.89
N SER A 82 -5.96 -6.82 -7.90
CA SER A 82 -5.06 -6.10 -8.82
C SER A 82 -3.60 -6.57 -8.79
N GLY A 83 -3.26 -7.51 -7.92
CA GLY A 83 -1.96 -8.13 -7.78
C GLY A 83 -1.79 -9.50 -8.43
N VAL A 84 -2.74 -9.95 -9.25
CA VAL A 84 -2.64 -11.25 -9.94
C VAL A 84 -2.00 -11.09 -11.31
N SER A 85 -0.94 -11.86 -11.56
CA SER A 85 -0.25 -11.88 -12.84
C SER A 85 -1.13 -12.50 -13.94
N PRO A 86 -1.29 -11.82 -15.11
CA PRO A 86 -2.00 -12.40 -16.24
C PRO A 86 -1.26 -13.58 -16.89
N ARG A 87 0.00 -13.80 -16.55
CA ARG A 87 0.84 -14.86 -17.15
C ARG A 87 0.61 -16.23 -16.55
N ASP A 88 0.41 -16.30 -15.22
CA ASP A 88 0.34 -17.57 -14.48
C ASP A 88 -0.74 -17.60 -13.39
N GLY A 89 -1.55 -16.53 -13.28
CA GLY A 89 -2.65 -16.46 -12.33
C GLY A 89 -2.23 -16.38 -10.86
N LYS A 90 -0.95 -16.14 -10.57
CA LYS A 90 -0.45 -16.04 -9.19
C LYS A 90 -0.45 -14.60 -8.71
N SER A 91 -0.75 -14.41 -7.42
CA SER A 91 -0.55 -13.13 -6.76
C SER A 91 0.92 -12.97 -6.39
N LEU A 92 1.53 -11.88 -6.86
CA LEU A 92 2.92 -11.58 -6.52
C LEU A 92 3.10 -11.43 -5.01
N ASN A 93 2.14 -10.78 -4.32
CA ASN A 93 2.20 -10.57 -2.88
C ASN A 93 1.93 -11.84 -2.04
N GLY A 94 1.87 -13.01 -2.66
CA GLY A 94 1.70 -14.31 -1.99
C GLY A 94 2.76 -15.33 -2.36
N VAL A 95 3.81 -14.92 -3.09
CA VAL A 95 4.85 -15.85 -3.58
C VAL A 95 6.28 -15.46 -3.21
N PHE A 96 6.50 -14.37 -2.47
CA PHE A 96 7.85 -14.03 -1.98
C PHE A 96 8.39 -15.09 -1.01
N PRO A 97 9.70 -15.33 -0.94
CA PRO A 97 10.79 -14.65 -1.64
C PRO A 97 10.98 -15.08 -3.10
N GLY A 98 10.07 -15.88 -3.66
CA GLY A 98 10.10 -16.35 -5.03
C GLY A 98 10.98 -17.58 -5.28
N ASN A 99 11.06 -17.97 -6.53
CA ASN A 99 11.88 -19.10 -6.99
C ASN A 99 12.46 -18.78 -8.37
N LYS A 100 13.80 -18.80 -8.51
CA LYS A 100 14.48 -18.47 -9.78
C LYS A 100 14.14 -19.46 -10.93
N ASP A 101 13.73 -20.67 -10.60
CA ASP A 101 13.38 -21.74 -11.55
C ASP A 101 11.84 -21.98 -11.58
N GLY A 102 11.08 -21.05 -11.01
CA GLY A 102 9.62 -21.11 -10.88
C GLY A 102 8.86 -20.54 -12.05
N SER A 103 7.58 -20.28 -11.81
CA SER A 103 6.70 -19.60 -12.77
C SER A 103 7.10 -18.12 -12.94
N PRO A 104 6.62 -17.41 -13.98
CA PRO A 104 6.99 -16.03 -14.22
C PRO A 104 6.84 -15.10 -13.00
N THR A 105 5.75 -15.24 -12.24
CA THR A 105 5.55 -14.46 -11.01
C THR A 105 6.54 -14.82 -9.91
N GLU A 106 6.88 -16.09 -9.74
CA GLU A 106 7.87 -16.53 -8.77
C GLU A 106 9.29 -16.08 -9.13
N VAL A 107 9.64 -16.06 -10.41
CA VAL A 107 10.92 -15.52 -10.89
C VAL A 107 11.01 -14.02 -10.66
N LEU A 108 9.93 -13.27 -10.92
CA LEU A 108 9.86 -11.84 -10.63
C LEU A 108 10.03 -11.57 -9.12
N ALA A 109 9.30 -12.31 -8.29
CA ALA A 109 9.43 -12.22 -6.83
C ALA A 109 10.85 -12.49 -6.36
N HIS A 110 11.48 -13.56 -6.89
CA HIS A 110 12.86 -13.90 -6.58
C HIS A 110 13.84 -12.78 -6.92
N TYR A 111 13.71 -12.19 -8.10
CA TYR A 111 14.57 -11.09 -8.53
C TYR A 111 14.38 -9.85 -7.63
N VAL A 112 13.15 -9.41 -7.41
CA VAL A 112 12.85 -8.25 -6.57
C VAL A 112 13.40 -8.44 -5.16
N PHE A 113 13.16 -9.59 -4.57
CA PHE A 113 13.58 -9.87 -3.21
C PHE A 113 15.10 -10.02 -3.10
N ASN A 114 15.71 -10.97 -3.83
CA ASN A 114 17.11 -11.33 -3.63
C ASN A 114 18.08 -10.34 -4.26
N GLU A 115 17.72 -9.70 -5.38
CA GLU A 115 18.65 -8.82 -6.09
C GLU A 115 18.49 -7.34 -5.71
N LEU A 116 17.36 -6.95 -5.10
CA LEU A 116 17.10 -5.55 -4.76
C LEU A 116 16.84 -5.38 -3.27
N VAL A 117 15.79 -6.01 -2.69
CA VAL A 117 15.40 -5.80 -1.29
C VAL A 117 16.50 -6.27 -0.34
N MET A 118 17.05 -7.46 -0.54
CA MET A 118 18.14 -8.01 0.29
C MET A 118 19.44 -7.21 0.24
N LYS A 119 19.58 -6.24 -0.67
CA LYS A 119 20.73 -5.33 -0.80
C LYS A 119 20.42 -3.93 -0.27
N SER A 120 19.31 -3.78 0.45
CA SER A 120 18.86 -2.51 1.03
C SER A 120 18.88 -2.57 2.55
N ASP A 121 19.02 -1.42 3.19
CA ASP A 121 18.97 -1.30 4.64
C ASP A 121 17.52 -1.09 5.12
N TYR A 122 16.66 -0.49 4.29
CA TYR A 122 15.26 -0.20 4.61
C TYR A 122 14.37 -0.38 3.38
N HIS A 123 13.10 -0.72 3.61
CA HIS A 123 12.11 -0.89 2.55
C HIS A 123 10.81 -0.16 2.85
N ILE A 124 10.23 0.50 1.84
CA ILE A 124 8.91 1.12 1.89
C ILE A 124 8.09 0.63 0.69
N ASP A 125 6.90 0.08 0.96
CA ASP A 125 5.96 -0.34 -0.06
C ASP A 125 4.81 0.68 -0.15
N LEU A 126 4.69 1.36 -1.28
CA LEU A 126 3.69 2.39 -1.53
C LEU A 126 2.43 1.75 -2.05
N ARG A 127 1.38 1.79 -1.25
CA ARG A 127 0.06 1.22 -1.57
C ARG A 127 -1.06 2.23 -1.42
N GLY A 128 -2.23 1.86 -1.89
CA GLY A 128 -3.45 2.65 -1.76
C GLY A 128 -4.68 1.80 -1.94
N GLY A 129 -5.83 2.42 -2.12
CA GLY A 129 -6.99 1.72 -2.62
C GLY A 129 -6.80 1.36 -4.09
N ASP A 130 -7.42 0.26 -4.47
CA ASP A 130 -7.51 -0.13 -5.88
C ASP A 130 -8.73 0.54 -6.57
N LEU A 131 -9.24 -0.08 -7.64
CA LEU A 131 -10.39 0.44 -8.40
C LEU A 131 -11.72 0.41 -7.64
N SER A 132 -11.80 -0.28 -6.52
CA SER A 132 -13.06 -0.55 -5.83
C SER A 132 -13.10 -0.06 -4.40
N GLU A 133 -11.99 0.42 -3.86
CA GLU A 133 -11.86 0.78 -2.45
C GLU A 133 -11.04 2.05 -2.24
N SER A 134 -11.30 2.74 -1.12
CA SER A 134 -10.56 3.90 -0.68
C SER A 134 -10.14 3.73 0.77
N HIS A 135 -8.88 4.02 1.08
CA HIS A 135 -8.31 3.91 2.42
C HIS A 135 -8.05 5.27 3.06
N VAL A 136 -8.22 5.36 4.37
CA VAL A 136 -7.66 6.49 5.14
C VAL A 136 -6.14 6.49 5.01
N ILE A 137 -5.53 7.66 4.99
CA ILE A 137 -4.07 7.77 4.94
C ILE A 137 -3.48 7.25 6.25
N HIS A 138 -2.66 6.18 6.17
CA HIS A 138 -1.97 5.62 7.31
C HIS A 138 -0.72 4.83 6.88
N SER A 139 0.12 4.50 7.84
CA SER A 139 1.23 3.57 7.65
C SER A 139 1.01 2.27 8.43
N ILE A 140 1.56 1.19 7.92
CA ILE A 140 1.51 -0.13 8.55
C ILE A 140 2.95 -0.60 8.74
N HIS A 141 3.26 -1.08 9.94
CA HIS A 141 4.51 -1.76 10.21
C HIS A 141 4.28 -3.18 10.72
N PRO A 142 5.18 -4.12 10.38
CA PRO A 142 5.12 -5.49 10.86
C PRO A 142 5.24 -5.57 12.38
N ASN A 143 4.58 -6.56 12.96
CA ASN A 143 4.67 -6.91 14.38
C ASN A 143 5.10 -8.37 14.60
N ASN A 144 5.39 -9.07 13.53
CA ASN A 144 5.71 -10.51 13.49
C ASN A 144 7.13 -10.82 12.99
N ALA A 145 8.06 -9.86 13.07
CA ALA A 145 9.50 -10.04 12.86
C ALA A 145 10.26 -10.09 14.19
N ASP A 146 11.60 -10.08 14.15
CA ASP A 146 12.40 -9.94 15.35
C ASP A 146 12.22 -8.55 16.01
N ARG A 147 12.60 -8.45 17.29
CA ARG A 147 12.34 -7.24 18.10
C ARG A 147 12.97 -5.97 17.52
N GLU A 148 14.18 -6.05 16.99
CA GLU A 148 14.89 -4.86 16.50
C GLU A 148 14.32 -4.42 15.14
N THR A 149 14.04 -5.36 14.25
CA THR A 149 13.39 -5.07 12.97
C THR A 149 12.01 -4.45 13.18
N ASN A 150 11.19 -4.99 14.11
CA ASN A 150 9.89 -4.41 14.45
C ASN A 150 10.03 -2.99 14.99
N ARG A 151 11.00 -2.74 15.90
CA ARG A 151 11.23 -1.42 16.49
C ARG A 151 11.60 -0.38 15.42
N ILE A 152 12.53 -0.72 14.52
CA ILE A 152 12.93 0.21 13.45
C ILE A 152 11.78 0.43 12.47
N SER A 153 11.00 -0.61 12.15
CA SER A 153 9.81 -0.49 11.29
C SER A 153 8.74 0.42 11.94
N GLU A 154 8.56 0.35 13.27
CA GLU A 154 7.70 1.29 14.00
C GLU A 154 8.24 2.72 13.91
N ASP A 155 9.55 2.92 14.12
CA ASP A 155 10.18 4.24 13.99
C ASP A 155 9.97 4.81 12.58
N MET A 156 10.12 4.00 11.53
CA MET A 156 9.81 4.38 10.14
C MET A 156 8.34 4.76 9.97
N SER A 157 7.43 3.95 10.50
CA SER A 157 5.99 4.16 10.40
C SER A 157 5.57 5.49 11.05
N ARG A 158 6.11 5.81 12.22
CA ARG A 158 5.89 7.10 12.90
C ARG A 158 6.54 8.26 12.15
N ALA A 159 7.74 8.04 11.60
CA ALA A 159 8.45 9.05 10.80
C ALA A 159 7.75 9.41 9.49
N CYS A 160 6.83 8.58 8.96
CA CYS A 160 5.97 8.96 7.82
C CYS A 160 5.28 10.30 8.04
N GLY A 161 4.97 10.62 9.30
CA GLY A 161 4.32 11.87 9.67
C GLY A 161 2.80 11.86 9.54
N PHE A 162 2.18 10.73 9.24
CA PHE A 162 0.72 10.60 9.14
C PHE A 162 0.04 10.71 10.51
N GLU A 163 -1.24 11.06 10.51
CA GLU A 163 -2.07 11.05 11.72
C GLU A 163 -2.27 9.62 12.24
N TYR A 164 -2.39 8.64 11.34
CA TYR A 164 -2.68 7.26 11.70
C TYR A 164 -1.54 6.32 11.32
N PHE A 165 -1.32 5.32 12.17
CA PHE A 165 -0.44 4.19 11.89
C PHE A 165 -1.00 2.91 12.53
N GLN A 166 -0.52 1.75 12.10
CA GLN A 166 -0.98 0.46 12.60
C GLN A 166 0.19 -0.52 12.73
N ALA A 167 0.33 -1.09 13.92
CA ALA A 167 1.12 -2.30 14.11
C ALA A 167 0.25 -3.52 13.80
N ARG A 168 0.66 -4.38 12.88
CA ARG A 168 -0.06 -5.63 12.64
C ARG A 168 0.84 -6.74 12.12
N ASP A 169 0.41 -7.97 12.30
CA ASP A 169 1.01 -9.10 11.60
C ASP A 169 0.73 -8.95 10.10
N VAL A 170 1.81 -8.98 9.32
CA VAL A 170 1.70 -8.95 7.85
C VAL A 170 1.65 -10.37 7.31
N ASP A 171 0.97 -10.54 6.18
CA ASP A 171 0.71 -11.85 5.61
C ASP A 171 2.01 -12.56 5.22
N PRO A 172 2.19 -13.83 5.61
CA PRO A 172 3.32 -14.64 5.15
C PRO A 172 3.42 -14.64 3.63
N ARG A 173 4.64 -14.66 3.12
CA ARG A 173 4.97 -14.61 1.69
C ARG A 173 4.61 -13.29 0.99
N SER A 174 4.23 -12.25 1.73
CA SER A 174 4.20 -10.88 1.21
C SER A 174 5.61 -10.29 1.18
N LEU A 175 5.82 -9.27 0.33
CA LEU A 175 7.13 -8.62 0.22
C LEU A 175 7.61 -8.05 1.57
N VAL A 176 6.72 -7.34 2.27
CA VAL A 176 7.02 -6.72 3.56
C VAL A 176 7.27 -7.77 4.65
N TYR A 177 6.53 -8.90 4.62
CA TYR A 177 6.79 -10.00 5.54
C TYR A 177 8.20 -10.57 5.34
N GLU A 178 8.52 -11.00 4.12
CA GLU A 178 9.81 -11.65 3.84
C GLU A 178 10.99 -10.70 4.08
N ALA A 179 10.85 -9.41 3.75
CA ALA A 179 11.86 -8.40 4.07
C ALA A 179 12.08 -8.29 5.58
N SER A 180 11.01 -8.20 6.36
CA SER A 180 11.07 -8.12 7.82
C SER A 180 11.65 -9.39 8.46
N GLN A 181 11.29 -10.59 7.96
CA GLN A 181 11.88 -11.85 8.43
C GLN A 181 13.37 -11.95 8.10
N ALA A 182 13.82 -11.30 7.04
CA ALA A 182 15.24 -11.21 6.66
C ALA A 182 16.02 -10.13 7.43
N GLY A 183 15.38 -9.44 8.40
CA GLY A 183 16.00 -8.38 9.20
C GLY A 183 16.05 -7.02 8.51
N ILE A 184 15.30 -6.81 7.44
CA ILE A 184 15.18 -5.53 6.73
C ILE A 184 13.93 -4.80 7.22
N PRO A 185 14.06 -3.70 8.00
CA PRO A 185 12.93 -2.91 8.46
C PRO A 185 12.09 -2.44 7.28
N SER A 186 10.79 -2.73 7.35
CA SER A 186 9.88 -2.55 6.23
C SER A 186 8.55 -1.99 6.69
N ILE A 187 7.95 -1.12 5.87
CA ILE A 187 6.62 -0.58 6.12
C ILE A 187 5.79 -0.53 4.83
N ILE A 188 4.49 -0.41 5.01
CA ILE A 188 3.53 -0.05 3.97
C ILE A 188 3.02 1.36 4.25
N THR A 189 2.96 2.22 3.24
CA THR A 189 2.14 3.43 3.28
C THR A 189 0.86 3.18 2.50
N GLN A 190 -0.29 3.49 3.09
CA GLN A 190 -1.60 3.27 2.49
C GLN A 190 -2.27 4.63 2.28
N CYS A 191 -2.44 5.08 1.03
CA CYS A 191 -2.98 6.39 0.74
C CYS A 191 -4.08 6.33 -0.31
N GLY A 192 -5.31 6.51 0.14
CA GLY A 192 -6.44 6.91 -0.66
C GLY A 192 -7.00 5.88 -1.62
N LEU A 193 -7.37 6.39 -2.78
CA LEU A 193 -8.21 5.77 -3.80
C LEU A 193 -7.42 5.50 -5.08
N GLY A 194 -7.62 4.32 -5.70
CA GLY A 194 -7.03 4.00 -7.00
C GLY A 194 -7.84 4.49 -8.22
N TYR A 195 -9.02 5.05 -8.04
CA TYR A 195 -10.05 5.16 -9.12
C TYR A 195 -10.33 6.58 -9.62
N LYS A 196 -9.60 7.61 -9.33
CA LYS A 196 -9.82 8.86 -10.08
C LYS A 196 -8.86 8.97 -11.24
N THR A 197 -9.35 9.49 -12.37
CA THR A 197 -8.56 9.79 -13.59
C THR A 197 -7.44 10.81 -13.34
N GLN A 198 -7.48 11.47 -12.19
CA GLN A 198 -6.37 12.14 -11.56
C GLN A 198 -6.23 11.46 -10.19
N ALA A 199 -5.16 10.70 -10.00
CA ALA A 199 -4.76 10.29 -8.67
C ALA A 199 -4.76 11.56 -7.83
N GLU A 200 -5.48 11.53 -6.70
CA GLU A 200 -5.64 12.77 -5.92
C GLU A 200 -4.25 13.23 -5.49
N GLU A 201 -3.92 14.47 -5.83
CA GLU A 201 -2.59 15.04 -5.54
C GLU A 201 -2.22 14.90 -4.07
N ASP A 202 -3.22 14.96 -3.17
CA ASP A 202 -2.99 14.79 -1.73
C ASP A 202 -2.47 13.40 -1.37
N PHE A 203 -2.93 12.33 -2.05
CA PHE A 203 -2.45 10.97 -1.80
C PHE A 203 -1.04 10.74 -2.35
N ILE A 204 -0.76 11.26 -3.55
CA ILE A 204 0.59 11.24 -4.13
C ILE A 204 1.57 12.00 -3.24
N ASN A 205 1.21 13.21 -2.84
CA ASN A 205 2.03 14.06 -1.98
C ASN A 205 2.21 13.46 -0.58
N SER A 206 1.24 12.71 -0.08
CA SER A 206 1.37 11.97 1.19
C SER A 206 2.46 10.92 1.10
N HIS A 207 2.49 10.11 0.03
CA HIS A 207 3.57 9.15 -0.19
C HIS A 207 4.94 9.81 -0.31
N ILE A 208 5.06 10.86 -1.13
CA ILE A 208 6.33 11.59 -1.31
C ILE A 208 6.80 12.19 0.02
N SER A 209 5.88 12.77 0.80
CA SER A 209 6.17 13.33 2.11
C SER A 209 6.62 12.27 3.11
N ALA A 210 5.97 11.10 3.12
CA ALA A 210 6.34 9.99 4.00
C ALA A 210 7.76 9.49 3.69
N VAL A 211 8.09 9.24 2.42
CA VAL A 211 9.44 8.82 2.02
C VAL A 211 10.47 9.90 2.36
N THR A 212 10.18 11.17 2.07
CA THR A 212 11.06 12.30 2.42
C THR A 212 11.31 12.40 3.93
N ASN A 213 10.27 12.22 4.74
CA ASN A 213 10.37 12.25 6.21
C ASN A 213 11.21 11.09 6.74
N ILE A 214 11.05 9.88 6.19
CA ILE A 214 11.86 8.72 6.53
C ILE A 214 13.32 8.94 6.12
N MET A 215 13.58 9.49 4.94
CA MET A 215 14.94 9.84 4.52
C MET A 215 15.58 10.87 5.47
N LYS A 216 14.84 11.86 5.94
CA LYS A 216 15.31 12.81 6.97
C LYS A 216 15.56 12.13 8.31
N HIS A 217 14.69 11.22 8.72
CA HIS A 217 14.83 10.46 9.96
C HIS A 217 16.13 9.65 10.00
N PHE A 218 16.51 9.05 8.88
CA PHE A 218 17.77 8.29 8.74
C PHE A 218 18.95 9.13 8.22
N ASN A 219 18.86 10.46 8.25
CA ASN A 219 19.90 11.38 7.78
C ASN A 219 20.30 11.17 6.31
N MET A 220 19.43 10.60 5.49
CA MET A 220 19.59 10.51 4.04
C MET A 220 19.28 11.83 3.34
N MET A 221 18.50 12.71 3.94
CA MET A 221 18.21 14.08 3.51
C MET A 221 18.39 15.06 4.67
N ALA A 222 18.72 16.30 4.36
CA ALA A 222 18.84 17.35 5.36
C ALA A 222 17.50 17.76 5.96
N GLY A 223 17.50 18.21 7.23
CA GLY A 223 16.33 18.67 7.96
C GLY A 223 15.72 17.61 8.88
N SER A 224 14.60 17.95 9.50
CA SER A 224 13.86 17.04 10.40
C SER A 224 12.57 16.57 9.76
N PRO A 225 12.09 15.36 10.07
CA PRO A 225 10.77 14.90 9.63
C PRO A 225 9.66 15.84 10.12
N ILE A 226 8.65 16.05 9.30
CA ILE A 226 7.42 16.75 9.68
C ILE A 226 6.43 15.68 10.14
N ILE A 227 6.17 15.63 11.45
CA ILE A 227 5.35 14.58 12.07
C ILE A 227 4.05 15.19 12.59
N HIS A 228 2.93 14.51 12.38
CA HIS A 228 1.63 14.90 12.92
C HIS A 228 1.69 14.92 14.46
N GLN A 229 1.25 16.01 15.09
CA GLN A 229 1.39 16.23 16.53
C GLN A 229 0.64 15.20 17.40
N ASN A 230 -0.47 14.69 16.89
CA ASN A 230 -1.35 13.76 17.59
C ASN A 230 -1.47 12.46 16.78
N GLN A 231 -0.35 11.74 16.63
CA GLN A 231 -0.39 10.44 15.97
C GLN A 231 -1.24 9.45 16.78
N LYS A 232 -2.06 8.69 16.09
CA LYS A 232 -2.98 7.71 16.67
C LYS A 232 -2.69 6.34 16.08
N GLU A 233 -2.66 5.34 16.95
CA GLU A 233 -2.48 3.95 16.54
C GLU A 233 -3.84 3.26 16.38
N PHE A 234 -4.04 2.63 15.24
CA PHE A 234 -5.21 1.76 15.03
C PHE A 234 -5.06 0.43 15.78
N THR A 235 -6.18 -0.10 16.27
CA THR A 235 -6.22 -1.47 16.79
C THR A 235 -6.01 -2.48 15.68
N VAL A 236 -5.65 -3.72 16.04
CA VAL A 236 -5.62 -4.84 15.09
C VAL A 236 -7.05 -5.37 14.88
N GLY A 237 -7.37 -5.71 13.64
CA GLY A 237 -8.70 -6.21 13.24
C GLY A 237 -9.65 -5.08 12.82
N PHE A 238 -10.69 -5.49 12.10
CA PHE A 238 -11.70 -4.58 11.55
C PHE A 238 -13.10 -5.06 11.91
N ASP A 239 -14.00 -4.10 12.20
CA ASP A 239 -15.42 -4.32 12.23
C ASP A 239 -15.96 -4.10 10.80
N GLN A 240 -16.40 -5.19 10.17
CA GLN A 240 -16.85 -5.19 8.78
C GLN A 240 -18.33 -4.90 8.68
N VAL A 241 -18.72 -3.96 7.82
CA VAL A 241 -20.10 -3.73 7.41
C VAL A 241 -20.27 -4.27 6.00
N ARG A 242 -21.16 -5.26 5.84
CA ARG A 242 -21.40 -5.96 4.58
C ARG A 242 -22.85 -5.79 4.13
N ALA A 243 -23.05 -5.74 2.80
CA ALA A 243 -24.37 -5.73 2.21
C ALA A 243 -25.13 -7.03 2.53
N LYS A 244 -26.42 -6.92 2.86
CA LYS A 244 -27.34 -8.06 3.05
C LYS A 244 -28.23 -8.28 1.83
N SER A 245 -28.27 -7.29 0.92
CA SER A 245 -29.14 -7.29 -0.26
C SER A 245 -28.35 -6.91 -1.51
N PHE A 246 -28.86 -7.35 -2.66
CA PHE A 246 -28.46 -6.81 -3.95
C PHE A 246 -29.07 -5.42 -4.16
N GLY A 247 -28.27 -4.45 -4.65
CA GLY A 247 -28.78 -3.13 -4.91
C GLY A 247 -27.69 -2.11 -5.25
N THR A 248 -28.02 -0.84 -5.01
CA THR A 248 -27.11 0.29 -5.20
C THR A 248 -26.63 0.80 -3.84
N PHE A 249 -25.34 0.76 -3.61
CA PHE A 249 -24.72 1.30 -2.40
C PHE A 249 -24.59 2.82 -2.48
N GLN A 250 -24.99 3.49 -1.40
CA GLN A 250 -24.85 4.92 -1.18
C GLN A 250 -24.10 5.12 0.14
N GLY A 251 -22.77 5.38 0.06
CA GLY A 251 -21.96 5.76 1.21
C GLY A 251 -22.34 7.16 1.70
N ILE A 252 -22.48 7.33 3.02
CA ILE A 252 -22.71 8.61 3.71
C ILE A 252 -21.43 9.01 4.44
N ALA A 253 -20.77 8.05 5.10
CA ALA A 253 -19.47 8.26 5.70
C ALA A 253 -18.37 8.03 4.68
N ASP A 254 -17.28 8.81 4.77
CA ASP A 254 -16.09 8.72 3.92
C ASP A 254 -14.89 8.16 4.70
N GLN A 255 -13.82 7.75 4.00
CA GLN A 255 -12.59 7.27 4.65
C GLN A 255 -12.03 8.35 5.59
N GLY A 256 -11.63 7.93 6.78
CA GLY A 256 -11.13 8.82 7.83
C GLY A 256 -12.21 9.45 8.72
N ASP A 257 -13.49 9.32 8.40
CA ASP A 257 -14.56 9.82 9.26
C ASP A 257 -14.55 9.12 10.63
N ILE A 258 -14.66 9.93 11.68
CA ILE A 258 -14.82 9.45 13.06
C ILE A 258 -16.28 9.18 13.33
N LEU A 259 -16.59 7.95 13.69
CA LEU A 259 -17.95 7.44 13.84
C LEU A 259 -18.31 7.18 15.30
N LYS A 260 -19.60 7.33 15.60
CA LYS A 260 -20.22 6.83 16.84
C LYS A 260 -20.97 5.55 16.54
N LYS A 261 -20.96 4.61 17.50
CA LYS A 261 -21.80 3.41 17.43
C LYS A 261 -23.26 3.78 17.20
N GLY A 262 -23.91 3.13 16.22
CA GLY A 262 -25.28 3.40 15.83
C GLY A 262 -25.45 4.57 14.83
N GLN A 263 -24.40 5.29 14.48
CA GLN A 263 -24.44 6.34 13.45
C GLN A 263 -24.77 5.75 12.08
N LEU A 264 -25.69 6.37 11.34
CA LEU A 264 -25.98 6.02 9.95
C LEU A 264 -24.77 6.37 9.09
N ILE A 265 -24.24 5.38 8.36
CA ILE A 265 -23.02 5.50 7.53
C ILE A 265 -23.26 5.24 6.05
N GLY A 266 -24.41 4.67 5.68
CA GLY A 266 -24.75 4.38 4.30
C GLY A 266 -26.11 3.74 4.14
N ARG A 267 -26.47 3.47 2.87
CA ARG A 267 -27.71 2.76 2.50
C ARG A 267 -27.46 1.84 1.32
N VAL A 268 -28.25 0.77 1.23
CA VAL A 268 -28.44 0.00 0.00
C VAL A 268 -29.87 0.25 -0.49
N THR A 269 -29.99 0.66 -1.75
CA THR A 269 -31.30 0.94 -2.38
C THR A 269 -31.57 -0.04 -3.50
N GLY A 270 -32.86 -0.39 -3.69
CA GLY A 270 -33.34 -1.16 -4.83
C GLY A 270 -33.27 -0.36 -6.14
N LEU A 271 -33.47 -1.05 -7.26
CA LEU A 271 -33.49 -0.41 -8.58
C LEU A 271 -34.72 0.50 -8.77
N ASP A 272 -35.74 0.36 -7.93
CA ASP A 272 -36.91 1.23 -7.86
C ASP A 272 -36.71 2.45 -6.95
N GLY A 273 -35.50 2.58 -6.35
CA GLY A 273 -35.14 3.65 -5.41
C GLY A 273 -35.58 3.44 -3.97
N SER A 274 -36.26 2.32 -3.66
CA SER A 274 -36.65 2.00 -2.27
C SER A 274 -35.40 1.71 -1.41
N VAL A 275 -35.42 2.12 -0.15
CA VAL A 275 -34.34 1.78 0.80
C VAL A 275 -34.50 0.34 1.25
N LEU A 276 -33.55 -0.53 0.90
CA LEU A 276 -33.51 -1.93 1.30
C LEU A 276 -32.81 -2.11 2.64
N GLU A 277 -31.73 -1.33 2.87
CA GLU A 277 -30.93 -1.39 4.10
C GLU A 277 -30.47 0.00 4.52
N GLU A 278 -30.54 0.28 5.82
CA GLU A 278 -29.77 1.34 6.47
C GLU A 278 -28.58 0.72 7.18
N LEU A 279 -27.40 1.25 6.88
CA LEU A 279 -26.12 0.76 7.40
C LEU A 279 -25.70 1.66 8.56
N HIS A 280 -25.51 1.07 9.72
CA HIS A 280 -25.11 1.80 10.93
C HIS A 280 -23.77 1.30 11.44
N SER A 281 -22.95 2.21 11.98
CA SER A 281 -21.67 1.83 12.57
C SER A 281 -21.87 0.90 13.78
N PRO A 282 -21.24 -0.29 13.81
CA PRO A 282 -21.29 -1.18 14.96
C PRO A 282 -20.45 -0.71 16.15
N ILE A 283 -19.51 0.23 15.92
CA ILE A 283 -18.50 0.67 16.88
C ILE A 283 -18.39 2.21 16.96
N ASN A 284 -17.70 2.70 17.99
CA ASN A 284 -17.03 3.99 17.95
C ASN A 284 -15.67 3.78 17.31
N GLY A 285 -15.35 4.48 16.22
CA GLY A 285 -14.12 4.22 15.48
C GLY A 285 -13.94 5.13 14.27
N VAL A 286 -13.12 4.70 13.34
CA VAL A 286 -12.78 5.41 12.10
C VAL A 286 -13.14 4.56 10.90
N VAL A 287 -13.60 5.16 9.82
CA VAL A 287 -13.72 4.48 8.52
C VAL A 287 -12.31 4.27 7.98
N HIS A 288 -11.83 3.03 8.09
CA HIS A 288 -10.51 2.64 7.61
C HIS A 288 -10.50 2.46 6.10
N GLU A 289 -11.53 1.79 5.59
CA GLU A 289 -11.70 1.49 4.17
C GLU A 289 -13.17 1.59 3.79
N LEU A 290 -13.42 2.14 2.62
CA LEU A 290 -14.74 2.33 2.03
C LEU A 290 -14.78 1.72 0.64
N LEU A 291 -15.80 0.91 0.35
CA LEU A 291 -16.12 0.48 -1.00
C LEU A 291 -16.65 1.66 -1.83
N VAL A 292 -16.05 1.90 -3.00
CA VAL A 292 -16.42 3.03 -3.87
C VAL A 292 -17.28 2.64 -5.08
N ARG A 293 -17.44 1.35 -5.38
CA ARG A 293 -18.35 0.88 -6.43
C ARG A 293 -19.81 0.98 -5.97
N ARG A 294 -20.69 1.21 -6.94
CA ARG A 294 -22.09 1.49 -6.66
C ARG A 294 -22.98 0.25 -6.59
N VAL A 295 -22.73 -0.74 -7.44
CA VAL A 295 -23.53 -1.97 -7.48
C VAL A 295 -22.95 -2.98 -6.51
N VAL A 296 -23.80 -3.53 -5.64
CA VAL A 296 -23.40 -4.47 -4.58
C VAL A 296 -24.33 -5.67 -4.56
N SER A 297 -23.79 -6.78 -4.11
CA SER A 297 -24.50 -8.03 -3.86
C SER A 297 -24.42 -8.40 -2.38
N GLN A 298 -25.30 -9.31 -1.94
CA GLN A 298 -25.24 -9.85 -0.59
C GLN A 298 -23.82 -10.40 -0.28
N GLY A 299 -23.27 -9.99 0.85
CA GLY A 299 -21.94 -10.38 1.31
C GLY A 299 -20.84 -9.43 0.90
N ASP A 300 -21.06 -8.51 -0.05
CA ASP A 300 -20.04 -7.52 -0.43
C ASP A 300 -19.63 -6.67 0.77
N LEU A 301 -18.33 -6.46 0.93
CA LEU A 301 -17.77 -5.56 1.93
C LEU A 301 -18.05 -4.12 1.52
N LEU A 302 -18.62 -3.33 2.44
CA LEU A 302 -18.96 -1.92 2.22
C LEU A 302 -18.04 -0.99 3.00
N TYR A 303 -17.74 -1.36 4.24
CA TYR A 303 -16.83 -0.64 5.13
C TYR A 303 -15.98 -1.60 5.95
N ASN A 304 -14.73 -1.27 6.11
CA ASN A 304 -13.89 -1.72 7.21
C ASN A 304 -13.75 -0.57 8.22
N LEU A 305 -14.19 -0.79 9.44
CA LEU A 305 -14.09 0.16 10.54
C LEU A 305 -13.05 -0.29 11.54
N VAL A 306 -12.32 0.65 12.11
CA VAL A 306 -11.24 0.37 13.08
C VAL A 306 -11.35 1.26 14.30
N GLN A 307 -10.95 0.75 15.46
CA GLN A 307 -10.82 1.56 16.67
C GLN A 307 -9.42 2.18 16.76
N ILE A 308 -9.32 3.26 17.53
CA ILE A 308 -8.06 3.87 17.92
C ILE A 308 -7.68 3.26 19.26
N LYS A 309 -6.40 2.88 19.44
CA LYS A 309 -5.88 2.46 20.75
C LYS A 309 -6.03 3.61 21.74
N GLY A 310 -6.52 3.31 22.94
CA GLY A 310 -6.70 4.26 24.03
C GLY A 310 -5.39 4.67 24.70
#